data_3d06e90e78fa77efaa423e9b52b7dd67
#
_entry.id   3d06e90e78fa77efaa423e9b52b7dd67
#
_cell.length_a   1.000
_cell.length_b   1.000
_cell.length_c   1.000
_cell.angle_alpha   90.00
_cell.angle_beta   90.00
_cell.angle_gamma   90.00
#
_symmetry.space_group_name_H-M   'P 1'
#
loop_
_entity.id
_entity.type
_entity.pdbx_description
1 polymer ?
#
loop_
_entity_poly.entity_id
_entity_poly.type
_entity_poly.pdbx_seq_one_letter_code
_entity_poly.pdbx_strand_id
1 'polypeptide(L)'
;GTLIFSKIKGSHTAMKSGMLAAEAIFKNIDNNGELEFNDLVKSSWIHEELYKSRNFGPMFHKFGALIGAAFNAIDQLIFRGKLPFTLRHTTPDYACMKPAADMPKIEYPKPDGKISFDKLSSVFLSNTYHEEDQPCHLTLKDSTIPILQNLPIYDEPAQRYCPAGVYEVVEKDNEPKFVINGQNCVHCKTCDIKDPSQNITWV
;
A
#
# COMPACT_ATOMS: atom_id res chain seq x y z
N GLY A 1 9.10 -5.38 2.89
CA GLY A 1 9.17 -4.10 3.52
C GLY A 1 9.58 -4.07 4.97
N THR A 2 10.05 -2.91 5.35
CA THR A 2 10.51 -2.61 6.72
C THR A 2 9.47 -1.80 7.51
N LEU A 3 8.24 -1.66 6.99
CA LEU A 3 7.17 -0.95 7.67
C LEU A 3 6.66 -1.75 8.87
N ILE A 4 6.63 -1.13 10.04
CA ILE A 4 6.03 -1.69 11.24
C ILE A 4 4.58 -1.25 11.30
N PHE A 5 3.66 -2.14 10.97
CA PHE A 5 2.22 -1.85 10.89
C PHE A 5 1.67 -1.26 12.19
N SER A 6 2.05 -1.81 13.34
CA SER A 6 1.59 -1.34 14.65
C SER A 6 2.00 0.09 15.01
N LYS A 7 3.05 0.60 14.38
CA LYS A 7 3.57 1.96 14.61
C LYS A 7 3.29 2.92 13.44
N ILE A 8 2.78 2.40 12.32
CA ILE A 8 2.54 3.15 11.07
C ILE A 8 3.81 3.91 10.64
N LYS A 9 4.98 3.37 10.93
CA LYS A 9 6.27 4.00 10.68
C LYS A 9 7.26 2.98 10.17
N GLY A 10 8.05 3.36 9.19
CA GLY A 10 9.10 2.53 8.60
C GLY A 10 10.39 3.28 8.32
N SER A 11 10.44 4.60 8.54
CA SER A 11 11.63 5.41 8.20
C SER A 11 12.89 4.95 8.93
N HIS A 12 12.80 4.70 10.24
CA HIS A 12 13.93 4.25 11.05
C HIS A 12 14.42 2.85 10.65
N THR A 13 13.52 1.93 10.36
CA THR A 13 13.85 0.58 9.87
C THR A 13 14.39 0.61 8.45
N ALA A 14 13.85 1.48 7.58
CA ALA A 14 14.36 1.70 6.23
C ALA A 14 15.79 2.27 6.26
N MET A 15 16.05 3.28 7.08
CA MET A 15 17.39 3.84 7.26
C MET A 15 18.39 2.79 7.76
N LYS A 16 18.02 2.03 8.80
CA LYS A 16 18.91 0.97 9.32
C LYS A 16 19.13 -0.14 8.31
N SER A 17 18.11 -0.55 7.55
CA SER A 17 18.29 -1.55 6.49
C SER A 17 19.24 -1.07 5.39
N GLY A 18 19.17 0.20 5.02
CA GLY A 18 20.13 0.81 4.09
C GLY A 18 21.57 0.82 4.62
N MET A 19 21.74 1.14 5.91
CA MET A 19 23.06 1.05 6.57
C MET A 19 23.62 -0.39 6.54
N LEU A 20 22.79 -1.38 6.88
CA LEU A 20 23.20 -2.79 6.85
C LEU A 20 23.52 -3.27 5.43
N ALA A 21 22.79 -2.80 4.43
CA ALA A 21 23.10 -3.10 3.03
C ALA A 21 24.45 -2.51 2.61
N ALA A 22 24.73 -1.25 2.97
CA ALA A 22 26.01 -0.61 2.71
C ALA A 22 27.17 -1.36 3.41
N GLU A 23 26.99 -1.75 4.67
CA GLU A 23 27.99 -2.56 5.41
C GLU A 23 28.23 -3.93 4.76
N ALA A 24 27.15 -4.60 4.27
CA ALA A 24 27.29 -5.87 3.56
C ALA A 24 28.07 -5.73 2.25
N ILE A 25 27.74 -4.69 1.46
CA ILE A 25 28.42 -4.40 0.19
C ILE A 25 29.90 -4.07 0.44
N PHE A 26 30.17 -3.20 1.41
CA PHE A 26 31.54 -2.78 1.71
C PHE A 26 32.44 -3.96 2.14
N LYS A 27 31.92 -4.88 2.97
CA LYS A 27 32.65 -6.08 3.38
C LYS A 27 32.99 -7.04 2.23
N ASN A 28 32.19 -7.02 1.17
CA ASN A 28 32.32 -7.94 0.05
C ASN A 28 32.81 -7.30 -1.26
N ILE A 29 33.17 -6.03 -1.23
CA ILE A 29 33.55 -5.29 -2.45
C ILE A 29 34.76 -5.90 -3.14
N ASP A 30 35.70 -6.46 -2.37
CA ASP A 30 36.95 -7.05 -2.87
C ASP A 30 36.90 -8.58 -3.01
N ASN A 31 35.87 -9.24 -2.50
CA ASN A 31 35.88 -10.70 -2.29
C ASN A 31 34.93 -11.50 -3.18
N ASN A 32 34.11 -10.90 -4.06
CA ASN A 32 33.08 -11.57 -4.86
C ASN A 32 32.23 -12.58 -4.08
N GLY A 33 32.14 -12.43 -2.75
CA GLY A 33 31.42 -13.34 -1.85
C GLY A 33 29.92 -13.09 -1.86
N GLU A 34 29.15 -14.05 -1.35
CA GLU A 34 27.73 -13.85 -1.09
C GLU A 34 27.50 -12.71 -0.09
N LEU A 35 26.55 -11.84 -0.40
CA LEU A 35 26.17 -10.73 0.48
C LEU A 35 25.44 -11.30 1.73
N GLU A 36 26.08 -11.24 2.89
CA GLU A 36 25.52 -11.67 4.18
C GLU A 36 24.43 -10.71 4.72
N PHE A 37 23.73 -10.00 3.83
CA PHE A 37 22.74 -9.01 4.22
C PHE A 37 21.62 -9.57 5.11
N ASN A 38 21.12 -10.77 4.78
CA ASN A 38 20.06 -11.41 5.56
C ASN A 38 20.48 -11.69 7.01
N ASP A 39 21.72 -12.09 7.22
CA ASP A 39 22.22 -12.41 8.57
C ASP A 39 22.50 -11.15 9.38
N LEU A 40 22.96 -10.08 8.73
CA LEU A 40 23.06 -8.76 9.34
C LEU A 40 21.70 -8.23 9.77
N VAL A 41 20.67 -8.39 8.93
CA VAL A 41 19.29 -7.98 9.29
C VAL A 41 18.77 -8.83 10.45
N LYS A 42 18.93 -10.15 10.43
CA LYS A 42 18.45 -11.06 11.49
C LYS A 42 19.11 -10.78 12.84
N SER A 43 20.39 -10.42 12.85
CA SER A 43 21.14 -10.08 14.06
C SER A 43 20.86 -8.66 14.58
N SER A 44 20.18 -7.83 13.79
CA SER A 44 19.87 -6.44 14.13
C SER A 44 18.56 -6.29 14.92
N TRP A 45 18.40 -5.15 15.58
CA TRP A 45 17.17 -4.78 16.26
C TRP A 45 15.95 -4.67 15.32
N ILE A 46 16.16 -4.46 14.01
CA ILE A 46 15.06 -4.45 13.02
C ILE A 46 14.29 -5.77 13.06
N HIS A 47 15.00 -6.90 13.01
CA HIS A 47 14.38 -8.21 13.03
C HIS A 47 13.57 -8.42 14.31
N GLU A 48 14.13 -8.06 15.47
CA GLU A 48 13.43 -8.17 16.73
C GLU A 48 12.15 -7.35 16.77
N GLU A 49 12.20 -6.10 16.30
CA GLU A 49 11.05 -5.19 16.28
C GLU A 49 9.95 -5.66 15.33
N LEU A 50 10.31 -6.09 14.12
CA LEU A 50 9.39 -6.68 13.15
C LEU A 50 8.79 -7.99 13.67
N TYR A 51 9.60 -8.84 14.30
CA TYR A 51 9.14 -10.10 14.84
C TYR A 51 8.12 -9.90 15.98
N LYS A 52 8.35 -8.96 16.88
CA LYS A 52 7.40 -8.64 17.96
C LYS A 52 6.06 -8.13 17.47
N SER A 53 6.02 -7.46 16.32
CA SER A 53 4.79 -6.90 15.73
C SER A 53 4.13 -7.79 14.67
N ARG A 54 4.66 -8.99 14.40
CA ARG A 54 4.24 -9.86 13.29
C ARG A 54 2.77 -10.27 13.29
N ASN A 55 2.17 -10.40 14.48
CA ASN A 55 0.77 -10.80 14.62
C ASN A 55 -0.20 -9.62 14.62
N PHE A 56 0.27 -8.39 14.71
CA PHE A 56 -0.57 -7.22 14.90
C PHE A 56 -1.59 -7.03 13.79
N GLY A 57 -1.14 -6.94 12.54
CA GLY A 57 -2.02 -6.82 11.38
C GLY A 57 -2.94 -8.04 11.17
N PRO A 58 -2.40 -9.28 11.16
CA PRO A 58 -3.21 -10.48 11.01
C PRO A 58 -4.32 -10.65 12.05
N MET A 59 -4.12 -10.20 13.29
CA MET A 59 -5.15 -10.24 14.33
C MET A 59 -6.35 -9.34 13.98
N PHE A 60 -6.11 -8.12 13.50
CA PHE A 60 -7.18 -7.24 13.04
C PHE A 60 -7.91 -7.80 11.81
N HIS A 61 -7.17 -8.32 10.86
CA HIS A 61 -7.77 -8.93 9.66
C HIS A 61 -8.66 -10.12 9.97
N LYS A 62 -8.22 -10.99 10.88
CA LYS A 62 -8.93 -12.23 11.19
C LYS A 62 -10.10 -12.03 12.13
N PHE A 63 -9.98 -11.17 13.10
CA PHE A 63 -10.94 -11.03 14.22
C PHE A 63 -11.68 -9.70 14.24
N GLY A 64 -11.41 -8.80 13.29
CA GLY A 64 -12.00 -7.45 13.24
C GLY A 64 -11.42 -6.50 14.28
N ALA A 65 -11.98 -5.29 14.35
CA ALA A 65 -11.38 -4.21 15.13
C ALA A 65 -11.37 -4.47 16.65
N LEU A 66 -12.52 -4.86 17.23
CA LEU A 66 -12.65 -5.01 18.70
C LEU A 66 -11.92 -6.23 19.24
N ILE A 67 -12.19 -7.39 18.67
CA ILE A 67 -11.58 -8.66 19.11
C ILE A 67 -10.09 -8.68 18.76
N GLY A 68 -9.72 -8.18 17.56
CA GLY A 68 -8.34 -8.05 17.15
C GLY A 68 -7.55 -7.09 18.04
N ALA A 69 -8.15 -5.99 18.51
CA ALA A 69 -7.52 -5.09 19.46
C ALA A 69 -7.27 -5.77 20.82
N ALA A 70 -8.25 -6.54 21.33
CA ALA A 70 -8.09 -7.27 22.59
C ALA A 70 -6.96 -8.32 22.49
N PHE A 71 -6.91 -9.11 21.43
CA PHE A 71 -5.81 -10.06 21.21
C PHE A 71 -4.46 -9.38 21.05
N ASN A 72 -4.40 -8.25 20.33
CA ASN A 72 -3.18 -7.47 20.23
C ASN A 72 -2.72 -6.91 21.57
N ALA A 73 -3.65 -6.43 22.40
CA ALA A 73 -3.32 -5.98 23.76
C ALA A 73 -2.70 -7.12 24.60
N ILE A 74 -3.27 -8.31 24.56
CA ILE A 74 -2.75 -9.50 25.23
C ILE A 74 -1.35 -9.84 24.70
N ASP A 75 -1.18 -9.91 23.37
CA ASP A 75 0.13 -10.20 22.77
C ASP A 75 1.19 -9.18 23.15
N GLN A 76 0.88 -7.88 23.06
CA GLN A 76 1.88 -6.83 23.29
C GLN A 76 2.15 -6.57 24.78
N LEU A 77 1.13 -6.59 25.64
CA LEU A 77 1.27 -6.25 27.06
C LEU A 77 1.72 -7.44 27.91
N ILE A 78 1.18 -8.65 27.64
CA ILE A 78 1.46 -9.85 28.42
C ILE A 78 2.64 -10.63 27.81
N PHE A 79 2.54 -10.99 26.53
CA PHE A 79 3.54 -11.80 25.83
C PHE A 79 4.67 -10.98 25.19
N ARG A 80 4.56 -9.64 25.17
CA ARG A 80 5.57 -8.73 24.60
C ARG A 80 5.92 -9.07 23.14
N GLY A 81 4.90 -9.48 22.35
CA GLY A 81 5.05 -9.90 20.96
C GLY A 81 5.71 -11.28 20.77
N LYS A 82 5.81 -12.08 21.83
CA LYS A 82 6.49 -13.38 21.83
C LYS A 82 5.53 -14.57 21.86
N LEU A 83 4.31 -14.45 21.34
CA LEU A 83 3.43 -15.59 21.18
C LEU A 83 4.14 -16.72 20.40
N PRO A 84 3.92 -18.02 20.76
CA PRO A 84 4.63 -19.15 20.16
C PRO A 84 4.20 -19.43 18.71
N PHE A 85 3.25 -18.71 18.18
CA PHE A 85 2.73 -18.87 16.82
C PHE A 85 2.76 -17.56 16.04
N THR A 86 2.72 -17.69 14.72
CA THR A 86 2.58 -16.54 13.80
C THR A 86 1.32 -16.72 12.98
N LEU A 87 0.42 -15.74 13.08
CA LEU A 87 -0.75 -15.65 12.21
C LEU A 87 -0.31 -15.18 10.82
N ARG A 88 -0.83 -15.81 9.79
CA ARG A 88 -0.56 -15.43 8.40
C ARG A 88 -1.83 -14.89 7.76
N HIS A 89 -1.70 -13.82 7.03
CA HIS A 89 -2.71 -13.33 6.12
C HIS A 89 -2.43 -13.95 4.74
N THR A 90 -3.32 -14.83 4.29
CA THR A 90 -3.11 -15.64 3.08
C THR A 90 -3.84 -15.09 1.86
N THR A 91 -4.82 -14.21 2.06
CA THR A 91 -5.58 -13.60 0.98
C THR A 91 -4.88 -12.30 0.56
N PRO A 92 -4.46 -12.16 -0.70
CA PRO A 92 -3.84 -10.91 -1.17
C PRO A 92 -4.87 -9.78 -1.21
N ASP A 93 -4.41 -8.55 -1.09
CA ASP A 93 -5.26 -7.36 -0.96
C ASP A 93 -6.21 -7.16 -2.15
N TYR A 94 -5.74 -7.44 -3.37
CA TYR A 94 -6.59 -7.34 -4.58
C TYR A 94 -7.75 -8.33 -4.58
N ALA A 95 -7.58 -9.51 -3.95
CA ALA A 95 -8.61 -10.54 -3.88
C ALA A 95 -9.65 -10.31 -2.76
N CYS A 96 -9.47 -9.29 -1.93
CA CYS A 96 -10.41 -8.94 -0.86
C CYS A 96 -11.56 -8.05 -1.32
N MET A 97 -11.51 -7.54 -2.55
CA MET A 97 -12.53 -6.63 -3.06
C MET A 97 -13.80 -7.38 -3.41
N LYS A 98 -14.94 -6.84 -3.00
CA LYS A 98 -16.26 -7.39 -3.30
C LYS A 98 -16.90 -6.65 -4.47
N PRO A 99 -17.81 -7.28 -5.23
CA PRO A 99 -18.58 -6.60 -6.26
C PRO A 99 -19.31 -5.37 -5.72
N ALA A 100 -19.39 -4.32 -6.50
CA ALA A 100 -20.02 -3.07 -6.08
C ALA A 100 -21.51 -3.24 -5.75
N ALA A 101 -22.20 -4.15 -6.46
CA ALA A 101 -23.61 -4.47 -6.21
C ALA A 101 -23.88 -5.07 -4.82
N ASP A 102 -22.88 -5.73 -4.22
CA ASP A 102 -23.00 -6.37 -2.90
C ASP A 102 -22.65 -5.42 -1.74
N MET A 103 -22.24 -4.19 -2.04
CA MET A 103 -21.72 -3.27 -1.04
C MET A 103 -22.56 -1.99 -0.95
N PRO A 104 -22.86 -1.52 0.27
CA PRO A 104 -23.52 -0.23 0.43
C PRO A 104 -22.59 0.91 -0.02
N LYS A 105 -23.15 1.87 -0.74
CA LYS A 105 -22.40 3.09 -1.09
C LYS A 105 -22.18 3.92 0.17
N ILE A 106 -20.92 4.22 0.46
CA ILE A 106 -20.56 5.07 1.59
C ILE A 106 -20.64 6.53 1.16
N GLU A 107 -21.45 7.32 1.85
CA GLU A 107 -21.50 8.77 1.67
C GLU A 107 -20.58 9.43 2.68
N TYR A 108 -19.52 10.07 2.18
CA TYR A 108 -18.60 10.83 3.02
C TYR A 108 -19.05 12.28 3.16
N PRO A 109 -18.86 12.92 4.34
CA PRO A 109 -19.13 14.33 4.50
C PRO A 109 -18.31 15.15 3.49
N LYS A 110 -18.92 16.18 2.91
CA LYS A 110 -18.19 17.09 2.04
C LYS A 110 -17.15 17.87 2.85
N PRO A 111 -15.94 18.09 2.30
CA PRO A 111 -14.94 18.95 2.94
C PRO A 111 -15.49 20.35 3.25
N ASP A 112 -15.15 20.88 4.41
CA ASP A 112 -15.64 22.19 4.88
C ASP A 112 -14.76 23.36 4.44
N GLY A 113 -13.62 23.10 3.81
CA GLY A 113 -12.65 24.10 3.37
C GLY A 113 -11.89 24.81 4.51
N LYS A 114 -12.04 24.35 5.76
CA LYS A 114 -11.38 24.91 6.95
C LYS A 114 -10.48 23.91 7.65
N ILE A 115 -11.03 22.74 7.99
CA ILE A 115 -10.32 21.64 8.64
C ILE A 115 -10.07 20.52 7.64
N SER A 116 -11.02 20.31 6.72
CA SER A 116 -10.94 19.28 5.67
C SER A 116 -11.05 19.92 4.28
N PHE A 117 -10.25 19.42 3.35
CA PHE A 117 -10.13 19.94 1.99
C PHE A 117 -10.41 18.86 0.98
N ASP A 118 -10.83 19.24 -0.23
CA ASP A 118 -11.04 18.28 -1.31
C ASP A 118 -9.71 17.64 -1.77
N LYS A 119 -9.83 16.46 -2.39
CA LYS A 119 -8.69 15.65 -2.80
C LYS A 119 -7.75 16.40 -3.75
N LEU A 120 -8.29 17.02 -4.78
CA LEU A 120 -7.49 17.66 -5.83
C LEU A 120 -6.77 18.91 -5.32
N SER A 121 -7.44 19.74 -4.52
CA SER A 121 -6.80 20.89 -3.87
C SER A 121 -5.68 20.45 -2.92
N SER A 122 -5.87 19.35 -2.19
CA SER A 122 -4.84 18.78 -1.30
C SER A 122 -3.63 18.27 -2.08
N VAL A 123 -3.84 17.61 -3.21
CA VAL A 123 -2.77 17.15 -4.10
C VAL A 123 -2.01 18.33 -4.69
N PHE A 124 -2.71 19.37 -5.15
CA PHE A 124 -2.09 20.59 -5.67
C PHE A 124 -1.21 21.26 -4.60
N LEU A 125 -1.72 21.43 -3.38
CA LEU A 125 -0.97 22.03 -2.27
C LEU A 125 0.20 21.17 -1.78
N SER A 126 0.19 19.86 -2.03
CA SER A 126 1.33 18.98 -1.70
C SER A 126 2.57 19.26 -2.54
N ASN A 127 2.41 20.04 -3.62
CA ASN A 127 3.47 20.38 -4.56
C ASN A 127 4.17 19.15 -5.17
N THR A 128 3.42 18.06 -5.36
CA THR A 128 3.90 16.88 -6.09
C THR A 128 4.13 17.27 -7.55
N TYR A 129 5.33 17.02 -8.05
CA TYR A 129 5.76 17.39 -9.38
C TYR A 129 6.35 16.20 -10.13
N HIS A 130 6.02 16.09 -11.40
CA HIS A 130 6.59 15.14 -12.34
C HIS A 130 7.03 15.90 -13.60
N GLU A 131 8.11 15.46 -14.23
CA GLU A 131 8.53 16.00 -15.51
C GLU A 131 7.46 15.73 -16.57
N GLU A 132 7.12 16.74 -17.37
CA GLU A 132 6.00 16.64 -18.33
C GLU A 132 6.29 15.66 -19.47
N ASP A 133 7.53 15.51 -19.84
CA ASP A 133 8.02 14.68 -20.94
C ASP A 133 8.47 13.28 -20.50
N GLN A 134 8.46 12.98 -19.20
CA GLN A 134 8.78 11.63 -18.74
C GLN A 134 7.70 10.63 -19.11
N PRO A 135 8.06 9.37 -19.45
CA PRO A 135 7.08 8.31 -19.64
C PRO A 135 6.22 8.10 -18.39
N CYS A 136 4.90 7.88 -18.56
CA CYS A 136 4.04 7.61 -17.44
C CYS A 136 4.46 6.30 -16.73
N HIS A 137 4.74 6.40 -15.44
CA HIS A 137 5.14 5.27 -14.61
C HIS A 137 3.97 4.36 -14.22
N LEU A 138 2.75 4.71 -14.62
CA LEU A 138 1.54 3.92 -14.41
C LEU A 138 1.10 3.33 -15.74
N THR A 139 1.25 2.03 -15.88
CA THR A 139 0.95 1.31 -17.12
C THR A 139 -0.17 0.31 -16.92
N LEU A 140 -0.93 0.04 -17.98
CA LEU A 140 -1.95 -1.00 -18.03
C LEU A 140 -1.43 -2.17 -18.86
N LYS A 141 -1.61 -3.40 -18.37
CA LYS A 141 -1.33 -4.61 -19.15
C LYS A 141 -2.30 -4.73 -20.32
N ASP A 142 -3.56 -4.36 -20.08
CA ASP A 142 -4.63 -4.31 -21.06
C ASP A 142 -5.50 -3.07 -20.80
N SER A 143 -5.57 -2.18 -21.78
CA SER A 143 -6.32 -0.92 -21.71
C SER A 143 -7.84 -1.09 -21.66
N THR A 144 -8.36 -2.27 -22.00
CA THR A 144 -9.79 -2.55 -22.02
C THR A 144 -10.35 -2.99 -20.66
N ILE A 145 -9.54 -3.60 -19.81
CA ILE A 145 -9.95 -4.16 -18.51
C ILE A 145 -10.65 -3.14 -17.60
N PRO A 146 -10.19 -1.90 -17.44
CA PRO A 146 -10.85 -0.94 -16.56
C PRO A 146 -12.31 -0.70 -16.92
N ILE A 147 -12.64 -0.64 -18.21
CA ILE A 147 -14.00 -0.37 -18.70
C ILE A 147 -14.82 -1.64 -18.84
N LEU A 148 -14.26 -2.71 -19.43
CA LEU A 148 -15.02 -3.91 -19.74
C LEU A 148 -15.17 -4.87 -18.56
N GLN A 149 -14.26 -4.84 -17.59
CA GLN A 149 -14.25 -5.75 -16.45
C GLN A 149 -14.42 -5.03 -15.10
N ASN A 150 -13.54 -4.06 -14.79
CA ASN A 150 -13.54 -3.44 -13.46
C ASN A 150 -14.75 -2.52 -13.25
N LEU A 151 -15.14 -1.76 -14.26
CA LEU A 151 -16.26 -0.84 -14.15
C LEU A 151 -17.60 -1.56 -13.88
N PRO A 152 -18.03 -2.59 -14.64
CA PRO A 152 -19.30 -3.25 -14.39
C PRO A 152 -19.33 -4.10 -13.11
N ILE A 153 -18.20 -4.64 -12.66
CA ILE A 153 -18.15 -5.52 -11.49
C ILE A 153 -17.90 -4.72 -10.20
N TYR A 154 -16.94 -3.79 -10.24
CA TYR A 154 -16.41 -3.11 -9.06
C TYR A 154 -16.64 -1.59 -9.08
N ASP A 155 -17.35 -1.06 -10.09
CA ASP A 155 -17.56 0.37 -10.33
C ASP A 155 -16.21 1.12 -10.45
N GLU A 156 -15.24 0.55 -11.16
CA GLU A 156 -13.84 0.97 -11.33
C GLU A 156 -13.23 1.56 -10.04
N PRO A 157 -12.73 0.70 -9.14
CA PRO A 157 -12.39 1.09 -7.79
C PRO A 157 -11.15 1.98 -7.70
N ALA A 158 -10.36 2.08 -8.76
CA ALA A 158 -9.19 2.97 -8.80
C ALA A 158 -9.56 4.43 -8.56
N GLN A 159 -10.76 4.84 -8.97
CA GLN A 159 -11.29 6.19 -8.70
C GLN A 159 -11.44 6.49 -7.19
N ARG A 160 -11.64 5.44 -6.37
CA ARG A 160 -11.89 5.56 -4.92
C ARG A 160 -10.67 5.27 -4.08
N TYR A 161 -9.94 4.19 -4.36
CA TYR A 161 -8.77 3.85 -3.54
C TYR A 161 -7.55 4.73 -3.83
N CYS A 162 -7.50 5.42 -4.99
CA CYS A 162 -6.42 6.35 -5.26
C CYS A 162 -6.57 7.62 -4.40
N PRO A 163 -5.59 7.96 -3.54
CA PRO A 163 -5.67 9.13 -2.68
C PRO A 163 -5.44 10.44 -3.42
N ALA A 164 -4.99 10.39 -4.67
CA ALA A 164 -4.51 11.56 -5.40
C ALA A 164 -5.33 11.88 -6.67
N GLY A 165 -6.44 11.18 -6.93
CA GLY A 165 -7.26 11.45 -8.11
C GLY A 165 -6.54 11.19 -9.44
N VAL A 166 -5.72 10.13 -9.47
CA VAL A 166 -4.98 9.74 -10.67
C VAL A 166 -5.91 9.09 -11.70
N TYR A 167 -6.87 8.29 -11.22
CA TYR A 167 -7.73 7.48 -12.07
C TYR A 167 -9.15 8.05 -12.10
N GLU A 168 -9.67 8.17 -13.31
CA GLU A 168 -11.03 8.65 -13.56
C GLU A 168 -11.69 7.86 -14.69
N VAL A 169 -12.99 7.65 -14.59
CA VAL A 169 -13.82 7.23 -15.70
C VAL A 169 -14.61 8.44 -16.16
N VAL A 170 -14.36 8.90 -17.38
CA VAL A 170 -15.02 10.05 -17.98
C VAL A 170 -15.89 9.61 -19.14
N GLU A 171 -17.02 10.24 -19.34
CA GLU A 171 -17.81 10.07 -20.57
C GLU A 171 -17.23 10.94 -21.68
N LYS A 172 -16.85 10.30 -22.78
CA LYS A 172 -16.43 10.98 -24.00
C LYS A 172 -17.11 10.32 -25.20
N ASP A 173 -17.80 11.12 -25.99
CA ASP A 173 -18.54 10.64 -27.16
C ASP A 173 -19.63 9.60 -26.82
N ASN A 174 -20.28 9.72 -25.65
CA ASN A 174 -21.25 8.78 -25.06
C ASN A 174 -20.67 7.39 -24.70
N GLU A 175 -19.35 7.29 -24.57
CA GLU A 175 -18.67 6.05 -24.13
C GLU A 175 -17.81 6.33 -22.90
N PRO A 176 -17.77 5.40 -21.92
CA PRO A 176 -16.88 5.54 -20.79
C PRO A 176 -15.43 5.34 -21.20
N LYS A 177 -14.55 6.22 -20.78
CA LYS A 177 -13.09 6.13 -21.00
C LYS A 177 -12.35 6.21 -19.70
N PHE A 178 -11.39 5.33 -19.51
CA PHE A 178 -10.49 5.34 -18.36
C PHE A 178 -9.31 6.30 -18.62
N VAL A 179 -9.12 7.23 -17.71
CA VAL A 179 -8.07 8.25 -17.79
C VAL A 179 -7.10 8.09 -16.64
N ILE A 180 -5.81 8.23 -16.92
CA ILE A 180 -4.72 8.19 -15.94
C ILE A 180 -4.05 9.56 -15.90
N ASN A 181 -4.32 10.32 -14.84
CA ASN A 181 -3.71 11.61 -14.55
C ASN A 181 -2.40 11.42 -13.78
N GLY A 182 -1.37 10.87 -14.44
CA GLY A 182 -0.11 10.48 -13.82
C GLY A 182 0.59 11.60 -13.05
N GLN A 183 0.39 12.86 -13.47
CA GLN A 183 0.93 14.04 -12.79
C GLN A 183 0.47 14.19 -11.33
N ASN A 184 -0.71 13.65 -10.99
CA ASN A 184 -1.24 13.69 -9.63
C ASN A 184 -0.65 12.60 -8.71
N CYS A 185 0.14 11.67 -9.25
CA CYS A 185 0.59 10.49 -8.51
C CYS A 185 1.53 10.85 -7.35
N VAL A 186 1.19 10.37 -6.14
CA VAL A 186 1.99 10.51 -4.92
C VAL A 186 2.82 9.26 -4.58
N HIS A 187 3.00 8.36 -5.53
CA HIS A 187 3.84 7.16 -5.43
C HIS A 187 3.49 6.21 -4.26
N CYS A 188 2.23 6.14 -3.86
CA CYS A 188 1.79 5.29 -2.74
C CYS A 188 1.67 3.80 -3.10
N LYS A 189 1.73 3.43 -4.37
CA LYS A 189 1.58 2.05 -4.91
C LYS A 189 0.26 1.35 -4.58
N THR A 190 -0.73 2.06 -4.07
CA THR A 190 -2.03 1.47 -3.74
C THR A 190 -2.69 0.82 -4.95
N CYS A 191 -2.57 1.40 -6.13
CA CYS A 191 -3.13 0.87 -7.37
C CYS A 191 -2.52 -0.48 -7.77
N ASP A 192 -1.20 -0.58 -7.76
CA ASP A 192 -0.45 -1.81 -8.05
C ASP A 192 -0.84 -2.98 -7.11
N ILE A 193 -1.16 -2.66 -5.85
CA ILE A 193 -1.53 -3.64 -4.82
C ILE A 193 -3.02 -4.00 -4.85
N LYS A 194 -3.88 -3.00 -5.09
CA LYS A 194 -5.34 -3.12 -4.88
C LYS A 194 -6.15 -3.41 -6.13
N ASP A 195 -5.60 -3.21 -7.31
CA ASP A 195 -6.35 -3.46 -8.54
C ASP A 195 -6.83 -4.91 -8.60
N PRO A 196 -8.16 -5.18 -8.62
CA PRO A 196 -8.70 -6.53 -8.57
C PRO A 196 -8.27 -7.39 -9.75
N SER A 197 -8.01 -6.78 -10.88
CA SER A 197 -7.53 -7.45 -12.10
C SER A 197 -6.01 -7.54 -12.19
N GLN A 198 -5.27 -6.91 -11.26
CA GLN A 198 -3.81 -6.79 -11.30
C GLN A 198 -3.31 -6.27 -12.67
N ASN A 199 -4.09 -5.38 -13.26
CA ASN A 199 -3.85 -4.80 -14.57
C ASN A 199 -2.96 -3.56 -14.52
N ILE A 200 -3.07 -2.78 -13.44
CA ILE A 200 -2.25 -1.59 -13.23
C ILE A 200 -0.88 -2.01 -12.72
N THR A 201 0.17 -1.53 -13.38
CA THR A 201 1.56 -1.75 -12.98
C THR A 201 2.23 -0.41 -12.72
N TRP A 202 2.87 -0.28 -11.57
CA TRP A 202 3.70 0.86 -11.20
C TRP A 202 5.17 0.54 -11.55
N VAL A 203 5.77 1.23 -12.51
CA VAL A 203 7.14 1.02 -13.02
C VAL A 203 8.09 2.13 -12.61
#